data_52ca07091b127afed4ade9886482e07b
#
_entry.id   52ca07091b127afed4ade9886482e07b
#
_cell.length_a   1.000
_cell.length_b   1.000
_cell.length_c   1.000
_cell.angle_alpha   90.00
_cell.angle_beta   90.00
_cell.angle_gamma   90.00
#
_symmetry.space_group_name_H-M   'P 1'
#
loop_
_entity.id
_entity.type
_entity.pdbx_description
1 polymer ?
#
loop_
_entity_poly.entity_id
_entity_poly.type
_entity_poly.pdbx_seq_one_letter_code
_entity_poly.pdbx_strand_id
1 'polypeptide(L)'
;MNYDNTMIRQSMQAILEAESRAIASIPYTPDYDRAVDLIMERVHTRGGKLVTAGMGKAGQIAMNIATTFSSTGTPAVNLHPSEAQHGDLGVLQPNDVMLLVSNSGKTREIVELVELTHTLYPDIPMIVITGNPDSPLAKRADATLATGGAPEVCPLGLTPTTSTTTMTVIGDVLVVNVMKASGFTVHDYALRHHGGYLGNKSRHDDQTPHK
;
A
#
# COMPACT_ATOMS: atom_id res chain seq x y z
N MET A 1 -2.41 11.83 -38.78
CA MET A 1 -3.56 12.04 -37.91
C MET A 1 -3.39 13.38 -37.24
N ASN A 2 -4.25 14.37 -37.54
CA ASN A 2 -4.23 15.63 -36.84
C ASN A 2 -4.97 15.46 -35.50
N TYR A 3 -4.22 15.42 -34.41
CA TYR A 3 -4.84 15.47 -33.07
C TYR A 3 -5.36 16.89 -32.84
N ASP A 4 -6.64 16.98 -32.47
CA ASP A 4 -7.22 18.26 -32.03
C ASP A 4 -6.71 18.55 -30.60
N ASN A 5 -5.80 19.52 -30.50
CA ASN A 5 -5.20 19.94 -29.22
C ASN A 5 -6.25 20.42 -28.19
N THR A 6 -7.41 20.90 -28.65
CA THR A 6 -8.48 21.36 -27.76
C THR A 6 -9.17 20.15 -27.09
N MET A 7 -9.48 19.10 -27.87
CA MET A 7 -10.04 17.85 -27.33
C MET A 7 -9.09 17.18 -26.34
N ILE A 8 -7.78 17.17 -26.64
CA ILE A 8 -6.77 16.59 -25.76
C ILE A 8 -6.72 17.35 -24.42
N ARG A 9 -6.73 18.68 -24.44
CA ARG A 9 -6.72 19.50 -23.22
C ARG A 9 -7.96 19.27 -22.35
N GLN A 10 -9.13 19.21 -22.96
CA GLN A 10 -10.39 18.92 -22.28
C GLN A 10 -10.37 17.51 -21.65
N SER A 11 -9.84 16.52 -22.38
CA SER A 11 -9.67 15.16 -21.87
C SER A 11 -8.72 15.10 -20.67
N MET A 12 -7.56 15.79 -20.73
CA MET A 12 -6.61 15.86 -19.62
C MET A 12 -7.26 16.43 -18.36
N GLN A 13 -7.98 17.55 -18.48
CA GLN A 13 -8.66 18.16 -17.35
C GLN A 13 -9.73 17.24 -16.77
N ALA A 14 -10.55 16.62 -17.60
CA ALA A 14 -11.58 15.68 -17.17
C ALA A 14 -11.00 14.45 -16.42
N ILE A 15 -9.85 13.94 -16.87
CA ILE A 15 -9.12 12.85 -16.18
C ILE A 15 -8.67 13.31 -14.80
N LEU A 16 -7.99 14.45 -14.70
CA LEU A 16 -7.51 14.98 -13.40
C LEU A 16 -8.66 15.21 -12.41
N GLU A 17 -9.79 15.73 -12.88
CA GLU A 17 -10.99 15.93 -12.06
C GLU A 17 -11.60 14.59 -11.61
N ALA A 18 -11.64 13.59 -12.48
CA ALA A 18 -12.17 12.27 -12.15
C ALA A 18 -11.29 11.56 -11.11
N GLU A 19 -9.96 11.59 -11.27
CA GLU A 19 -8.99 11.05 -10.30
C GLU A 19 -9.11 11.76 -8.94
N SER A 20 -9.23 13.09 -8.94
CA SER A 20 -9.41 13.88 -7.72
C SER A 20 -10.71 13.50 -6.98
N ARG A 21 -11.81 13.34 -7.70
CA ARG A 21 -13.08 12.89 -7.10
C ARG A 21 -12.97 11.46 -6.55
N ALA A 22 -12.29 10.57 -7.24
CA ALA A 22 -12.08 9.21 -6.77
C ALA A 22 -11.31 9.18 -5.45
N ILE A 23 -10.23 9.96 -5.33
CA ILE A 23 -9.48 10.11 -4.08
C ILE A 23 -10.39 10.66 -2.96
N ALA A 24 -11.15 11.72 -3.25
CA ALA A 24 -12.04 12.33 -2.26
C ALA A 24 -13.18 11.40 -1.81
N SER A 25 -13.52 10.38 -2.59
CA SER A 25 -14.56 9.39 -2.29
C SER A 25 -14.05 8.13 -1.60
N ILE A 26 -12.75 8.00 -1.31
CA ILE A 26 -12.21 6.87 -0.55
C ILE A 26 -12.92 6.82 0.81
N PRO A 27 -13.58 5.70 1.18
CA PRO A 27 -14.29 5.61 2.44
C PRO A 27 -13.31 5.61 3.62
N TYR A 28 -13.53 6.46 4.61
CA TYR A 28 -12.86 6.34 5.90
C TYR A 28 -13.68 5.42 6.82
N THR A 29 -13.03 4.39 7.35
CA THR A 29 -13.66 3.40 8.23
C THR A 29 -12.73 3.11 9.42
N PRO A 30 -13.25 2.52 10.53
CA PRO A 30 -12.42 2.08 11.67
C PRO A 30 -11.31 1.08 11.29
N ASP A 31 -11.40 0.45 10.13
CA ASP A 31 -10.37 -0.46 9.65
C ASP A 31 -9.02 0.22 9.38
N TYR A 32 -9.00 1.54 9.17
CA TYR A 32 -7.74 2.29 9.09
C TYR A 32 -7.01 2.29 10.44
N ASP A 33 -7.72 2.53 11.53
CA ASP A 33 -7.15 2.49 12.87
C ASP A 33 -6.68 1.07 13.19
N ARG A 34 -7.51 0.07 12.86
CA ARG A 34 -7.17 -1.34 13.03
C ARG A 34 -5.91 -1.74 12.24
N ALA A 35 -5.77 -1.28 10.98
CA ALA A 35 -4.59 -1.56 10.17
C ALA A 35 -3.32 -0.94 10.76
N VAL A 36 -3.39 0.31 11.24
CA VAL A 36 -2.27 0.97 11.92
C VAL A 36 -1.91 0.22 13.20
N ASP A 37 -2.88 -0.16 14.02
CA ASP A 37 -2.64 -0.92 15.27
C ASP A 37 -1.97 -2.26 15.00
N LEU A 38 -2.40 -3.00 13.98
CA LEU A 38 -1.79 -4.27 13.57
C LEU A 38 -0.32 -4.09 13.16
N ILE A 39 -0.02 -3.05 12.38
CA ILE A 39 1.36 -2.76 11.97
C ILE A 39 2.20 -2.36 13.19
N MET A 40 1.69 -1.49 14.05
CA MET A 40 2.40 -1.07 15.27
C MET A 40 2.67 -2.26 16.21
N GLU A 41 1.68 -3.10 16.44
CA GLU A 41 1.83 -4.26 17.32
C GLU A 41 2.83 -5.27 16.74
N ARG A 42 2.63 -5.69 15.48
CA ARG A 42 3.43 -6.77 14.88
C ARG A 42 4.84 -6.34 14.56
N VAL A 43 5.00 -5.15 13.98
CA VAL A 43 6.31 -4.70 13.50
C VAL A 43 7.09 -3.96 14.60
N HIS A 44 6.49 -2.91 15.18
CA HIS A 44 7.23 -2.04 16.11
C HIS A 44 7.32 -2.62 17.54
N THR A 45 6.32 -3.40 17.97
CA THR A 45 6.32 -3.98 19.31
C THR A 45 6.91 -5.39 19.34
N ARG A 46 6.56 -6.25 18.37
CA ARG A 46 7.00 -7.66 18.35
C ARG A 46 8.21 -7.92 17.47
N GLY A 47 8.73 -6.93 16.75
CA GLY A 47 9.93 -7.05 15.92
C GLY A 47 9.73 -7.87 14.64
N GLY A 48 8.50 -7.97 14.14
CA GLY A 48 8.20 -8.53 12.82
C GLY A 48 8.43 -7.52 11.70
N LYS A 49 7.85 -7.78 10.53
CA LYS A 49 7.86 -6.88 9.38
C LYS A 49 6.51 -6.85 8.68
N LEU A 50 6.28 -5.80 7.90
CA LEU A 50 5.16 -5.72 6.97
C LEU A 50 5.52 -6.47 5.69
N VAL A 51 4.72 -7.46 5.30
CA VAL A 51 4.90 -8.19 4.03
C VAL A 51 3.78 -7.78 3.09
N THR A 52 4.13 -7.04 2.03
CA THR A 52 3.15 -6.61 1.03
C THR A 52 3.10 -7.59 -0.14
N ALA A 53 1.92 -7.80 -0.73
CA ALA A 53 1.76 -8.63 -1.92
C ALA A 53 0.64 -8.13 -2.83
N GLY A 54 0.81 -8.35 -4.14
CA GLY A 54 -0.16 -7.99 -5.17
C GLY A 54 0.25 -8.57 -6.52
N MET A 55 -0.66 -8.58 -7.50
CA MET A 55 -0.38 -9.02 -8.86
C MET A 55 -0.50 -7.88 -9.86
N GLY A 56 0.33 -7.89 -10.90
CA GLY A 56 0.31 -6.91 -11.99
C GLY A 56 0.48 -5.46 -11.48
N LYS A 57 -0.43 -4.56 -11.85
CA LYS A 57 -0.39 -3.15 -11.40
C LYS A 57 -0.55 -3.02 -9.89
N ALA A 58 -1.44 -3.79 -9.28
CA ALA A 58 -1.60 -3.83 -7.83
C ALA A 58 -0.32 -4.34 -7.12
N GLY A 59 0.43 -5.25 -7.74
CA GLY A 59 1.74 -5.69 -7.25
C GLY A 59 2.79 -4.58 -7.26
N GLN A 60 2.78 -3.72 -8.28
CA GLN A 60 3.66 -2.54 -8.31
C GLN A 60 3.32 -1.55 -7.19
N ILE A 61 2.03 -1.37 -6.89
CA ILE A 61 1.59 -0.53 -5.76
C ILE A 61 2.02 -1.17 -4.42
N ALA A 62 1.82 -2.49 -4.26
CA ALA A 62 2.27 -3.21 -3.07
C ALA A 62 3.78 -3.05 -2.83
N MET A 63 4.59 -3.14 -3.88
CA MET A 63 6.04 -2.91 -3.81
C MET A 63 6.37 -1.45 -3.42
N ASN A 64 5.68 -0.46 -4.01
CA ASN A 64 5.85 0.94 -3.66
C ASN A 64 5.54 1.19 -2.18
N ILE A 65 4.44 0.62 -1.67
CA ILE A 65 4.06 0.72 -0.25
C ILE A 65 5.17 0.11 0.63
N ALA A 66 5.69 -1.09 0.32
CA ALA A 66 6.76 -1.71 1.09
C ALA A 66 8.02 -0.85 1.15
N THR A 67 8.46 -0.30 0.02
CA THR A 67 9.66 0.55 -0.04
C THR A 67 9.48 1.85 0.71
N THR A 68 8.27 2.44 0.68
CA THR A 68 7.96 3.66 1.44
C THR A 68 7.95 3.39 2.94
N PHE A 69 7.35 2.29 3.41
CA PHE A 69 7.41 1.88 4.81
C PHE A 69 8.85 1.63 5.28
N SER A 70 9.65 0.91 4.49
CA SER A 70 11.05 0.66 4.84
C SER A 70 11.84 1.96 4.97
N SER A 71 11.62 2.92 4.08
CA SER A 71 12.30 4.21 4.10
C SER A 71 11.90 5.10 5.28
N THR A 72 10.74 4.82 5.87
CA THR A 72 10.16 5.57 6.99
C THR A 72 10.18 4.81 8.32
N GLY A 73 11.07 3.84 8.46
CA GLY A 73 11.39 3.19 9.73
C GLY A 73 10.56 1.97 10.08
N THR A 74 9.64 1.54 9.22
CA THR A 74 8.88 0.30 9.39
C THR A 74 9.46 -0.78 8.49
N PRO A 75 10.14 -1.82 9.01
CA PRO A 75 10.66 -2.92 8.21
C PRO A 75 9.57 -3.52 7.33
N ALA A 76 9.76 -3.49 6.01
CA ALA A 76 8.79 -4.00 5.06
C ALA A 76 9.47 -4.66 3.86
N VAL A 77 8.83 -5.68 3.28
CA VAL A 77 9.28 -6.41 2.09
C VAL A 77 8.09 -6.72 1.18
N ASN A 78 8.32 -6.72 -0.12
CA ASN A 78 7.33 -7.20 -1.07
C ASN A 78 7.55 -8.68 -1.37
N LEU A 79 6.50 -9.49 -1.28
CA LEU A 79 6.48 -10.90 -1.63
C LEU A 79 5.63 -11.08 -2.90
N HIS A 80 6.23 -11.58 -3.97
CA HIS A 80 5.49 -11.87 -5.19
C HIS A 80 4.67 -13.16 -5.00
N PRO A 81 3.33 -13.12 -5.21
CA PRO A 81 2.47 -14.27 -4.89
C PRO A 81 2.83 -15.56 -5.63
N SER A 82 3.27 -15.46 -6.89
CA SER A 82 3.68 -16.66 -7.65
C SER A 82 5.00 -17.22 -7.13
N GLU A 83 5.98 -16.38 -6.78
CA GLU A 83 7.28 -16.82 -6.27
C GLU A 83 7.15 -17.41 -4.85
N ALA A 84 6.16 -16.98 -4.09
CA ALA A 84 5.84 -17.56 -2.78
C ALA A 84 5.60 -19.08 -2.86
N GLN A 85 4.99 -19.56 -3.97
CA GLN A 85 4.75 -20.98 -4.22
C GLN A 85 6.04 -21.76 -4.55
N HIS A 86 7.13 -21.07 -4.87
CA HIS A 86 8.41 -21.64 -5.23
C HIS A 86 9.49 -21.44 -4.14
N GLY A 87 9.08 -21.11 -2.92
CA GLY A 87 9.97 -21.05 -1.76
C GLY A 87 10.10 -19.67 -1.11
N ASP A 88 9.76 -18.56 -1.81
CA ASP A 88 9.86 -17.21 -1.26
C ASP A 88 8.87 -16.99 -0.09
N LEU A 89 7.88 -17.87 0.09
CA LEU A 89 7.04 -17.90 1.31
C LEU A 89 7.87 -17.98 2.60
N GLY A 90 9.08 -18.53 2.53
CA GLY A 90 10.04 -18.59 3.63
C GLY A 90 10.48 -17.25 4.18
N VAL A 91 10.17 -16.12 3.52
CA VAL A 91 10.41 -14.77 4.04
C VAL A 91 9.52 -14.44 5.24
N LEU A 92 8.35 -15.11 5.35
CA LEU A 92 7.40 -14.90 6.44
C LEU A 92 7.93 -15.40 7.77
N GLN A 93 7.58 -14.69 8.85
CA GLN A 93 7.87 -15.03 10.23
C GLN A 93 6.61 -14.88 11.11
N PRO A 94 6.51 -15.54 12.27
CA PRO A 94 5.29 -15.55 13.08
C PRO A 94 4.78 -14.17 13.54
N ASN A 95 5.69 -13.18 13.67
CA ASN A 95 5.34 -11.84 14.12
C ASN A 95 5.01 -10.87 12.97
N ASP A 96 5.04 -11.32 11.74
CA ASP A 96 4.76 -10.46 10.59
C ASP A 96 3.27 -10.07 10.49
N VAL A 97 3.00 -9.08 9.66
CA VAL A 97 1.66 -8.69 9.21
C VAL A 97 1.66 -8.59 7.69
N MET A 98 0.62 -9.09 7.03
CA MET A 98 0.50 -9.00 5.57
C MET A 98 -0.38 -7.82 5.15
N LEU A 99 0.01 -7.15 4.06
CA LEU A 99 -0.81 -6.17 3.36
C LEU A 99 -0.97 -6.61 1.91
N LEU A 100 -2.19 -6.99 1.56
CA LEU A 100 -2.55 -7.56 0.27
C LEU A 100 -3.29 -6.52 -0.58
N VAL A 101 -2.85 -6.32 -1.83
CA VAL A 101 -3.46 -5.34 -2.74
C VAL A 101 -4.10 -6.08 -3.91
N SER A 102 -5.43 -6.00 -4.02
CA SER A 102 -6.18 -6.66 -5.10
C SER A 102 -7.50 -5.95 -5.37
N ASN A 103 -7.64 -5.30 -6.53
CA ASN A 103 -8.86 -4.55 -6.87
C ASN A 103 -10.11 -5.42 -6.84
N SER A 104 -10.07 -6.59 -7.45
CA SER A 104 -11.20 -7.52 -7.47
C SER A 104 -11.41 -8.28 -6.15
N GLY A 105 -10.35 -8.43 -5.35
CA GLY A 105 -10.30 -9.31 -4.19
C GLY A 105 -10.52 -10.80 -4.51
N LYS A 106 -10.30 -11.19 -5.78
CA LYS A 106 -10.51 -12.55 -6.31
C LYS A 106 -9.32 -13.08 -7.10
N THR A 107 -8.21 -12.36 -7.12
CA THR A 107 -6.99 -12.76 -7.83
C THR A 107 -6.51 -14.10 -7.28
N ARG A 108 -6.45 -15.11 -8.15
CA ARG A 108 -6.18 -16.50 -7.75
C ARG A 108 -4.89 -16.62 -6.97
N GLU A 109 -3.81 -16.05 -7.45
CA GLU A 109 -2.48 -16.10 -6.85
C GLU A 109 -2.43 -15.48 -5.45
N ILE A 110 -3.24 -14.43 -5.21
CA ILE A 110 -3.38 -13.81 -3.88
C ILE A 110 -4.17 -14.71 -2.93
N VAL A 111 -5.25 -15.33 -3.42
CA VAL A 111 -6.06 -16.26 -2.61
C VAL A 111 -5.22 -17.48 -2.24
N GLU A 112 -4.46 -18.05 -3.17
CA GLU A 112 -3.53 -19.16 -2.92
C GLU A 112 -2.44 -18.76 -1.92
N LEU A 113 -1.87 -17.55 -2.03
CA LEU A 113 -0.90 -17.01 -1.07
C LEU A 113 -1.49 -16.96 0.35
N VAL A 114 -2.75 -16.53 0.50
CA VAL A 114 -3.43 -16.51 1.80
C VAL A 114 -3.56 -17.90 2.40
N GLU A 115 -3.93 -18.93 1.61
CA GLU A 115 -4.02 -20.31 2.06
C GLU A 115 -2.65 -20.85 2.53
N LEU A 116 -1.60 -20.59 1.75
CA LEU A 116 -0.25 -21.02 2.08
C LEU A 116 0.26 -20.32 3.35
N THR A 117 -0.01 -19.03 3.48
CA THR A 117 0.35 -18.25 4.68
C THR A 117 -0.31 -18.80 5.93
N HIS A 118 -1.64 -19.05 5.91
CA HIS A 118 -2.36 -19.61 7.05
C HIS A 118 -1.95 -21.04 7.38
N THR A 119 -1.51 -21.80 6.38
CA THR A 119 -0.95 -23.13 6.61
C THR A 119 0.38 -23.07 7.36
N LEU A 120 1.22 -22.08 7.01
CA LEU A 120 2.52 -21.89 7.64
C LEU A 120 2.42 -21.22 9.01
N TYR A 121 1.64 -20.13 9.09
CA TYR A 121 1.44 -19.32 10.30
C TYR A 121 -0.04 -18.89 10.40
N PRO A 122 -0.90 -19.65 11.08
CA PRO A 122 -2.34 -19.37 11.16
C PRO A 122 -2.71 -18.01 11.75
N ASP A 123 -1.85 -17.45 12.60
CA ASP A 123 -2.11 -16.23 13.37
C ASP A 123 -1.51 -14.94 12.73
N ILE A 124 -0.97 -15.03 11.50
CA ILE A 124 -0.51 -13.82 10.79
C ILE A 124 -1.74 -12.98 10.40
N PRO A 125 -1.85 -11.72 10.89
CA PRO A 125 -2.94 -10.86 10.52
C PRO A 125 -2.79 -10.32 9.10
N MET A 126 -3.93 -10.03 8.46
CA MET A 126 -4.02 -9.61 7.07
C MET A 126 -4.78 -8.30 6.94
N ILE A 127 -4.16 -7.32 6.29
CA ILE A 127 -4.76 -6.06 5.86
C ILE A 127 -4.98 -6.17 4.36
N VAL A 128 -6.16 -5.78 3.86
CA VAL A 128 -6.49 -5.85 2.43
C VAL A 128 -6.86 -4.47 1.89
N ILE A 129 -6.22 -4.05 0.81
CA ILE A 129 -6.65 -2.89 0.00
C ILE A 129 -7.37 -3.43 -1.23
N THR A 130 -8.66 -3.06 -1.40
CA THR A 130 -9.50 -3.62 -2.46
C THR A 130 -10.59 -2.66 -2.96
N GLY A 131 -10.97 -2.80 -4.24
CA GLY A 131 -12.17 -2.16 -4.80
C GLY A 131 -13.47 -2.91 -4.48
N ASN A 132 -13.37 -4.13 -3.93
CA ASN A 132 -14.52 -4.98 -3.64
C ASN A 132 -14.49 -5.46 -2.17
N PRO A 133 -15.08 -4.71 -1.24
CA PRO A 133 -15.09 -5.06 0.18
C PRO A 133 -15.91 -6.33 0.50
N ASP A 134 -16.76 -6.79 -0.42
CA ASP A 134 -17.52 -8.04 -0.26
C ASP A 134 -16.80 -9.28 -0.83
N SER A 135 -15.58 -9.10 -1.31
CA SER A 135 -14.79 -10.17 -1.92
C SER A 135 -14.40 -11.27 -0.93
N PRO A 136 -14.07 -12.48 -1.43
CA PRO A 136 -13.55 -13.55 -0.58
C PRO A 136 -12.27 -13.15 0.18
N LEU A 137 -11.40 -12.34 -0.42
CA LEU A 137 -10.18 -11.85 0.21
C LEU A 137 -10.50 -10.90 1.37
N ALA A 138 -11.39 -9.92 1.15
CA ALA A 138 -11.81 -8.97 2.17
C ALA A 138 -12.47 -9.64 3.39
N LYS A 139 -13.27 -10.69 3.16
CA LYS A 139 -13.93 -11.45 4.24
C LYS A 139 -12.98 -12.25 5.13
N ARG A 140 -11.74 -12.42 4.72
CA ARG A 140 -10.67 -13.11 5.47
C ARG A 140 -9.69 -12.14 6.13
N ALA A 141 -9.83 -10.86 5.85
CA ALA A 141 -8.94 -9.83 6.37
C ALA A 141 -9.32 -9.41 7.79
N ASP A 142 -8.33 -9.05 8.59
CA ASP A 142 -8.48 -8.41 9.90
C ASP A 142 -8.83 -6.93 9.76
N ALA A 143 -8.45 -6.31 8.63
CA ALA A 143 -8.81 -4.95 8.26
C ALA A 143 -8.96 -4.83 6.72
N THR A 144 -10.04 -4.20 6.25
CA THR A 144 -10.32 -4.00 4.83
C THR A 144 -10.42 -2.52 4.48
N LEU A 145 -9.50 -2.06 3.64
CA LEU A 145 -9.41 -0.68 3.17
C LEU A 145 -9.96 -0.60 1.74
N ALA A 146 -11.20 -0.13 1.64
CA ALA A 146 -11.88 -0.03 0.36
C ALA A 146 -11.42 1.20 -0.44
N THR A 147 -11.23 1.04 -1.77
CA THR A 147 -10.83 2.14 -2.67
C THR A 147 -12.00 3.05 -3.08
N GLY A 148 -13.24 2.70 -2.70
CA GLY A 148 -14.44 3.43 -3.11
C GLY A 148 -15.03 2.99 -4.46
N GLY A 149 -14.33 2.11 -5.22
CA GLY A 149 -14.88 1.50 -6.44
C GLY A 149 -15.13 2.46 -7.59
N ALA A 150 -14.43 3.61 -7.64
CA ALA A 150 -14.56 4.56 -8.74
C ALA A 150 -14.15 3.90 -10.09
N PRO A 151 -14.83 4.26 -11.21
CA PRO A 151 -14.50 3.69 -12.52
C PRO A 151 -13.12 4.13 -12.99
N GLU A 152 -12.49 3.28 -13.80
CA GLU A 152 -11.23 3.62 -14.46
C GLU A 152 -11.42 4.76 -15.46
N VAL A 153 -10.47 5.71 -15.51
CA VAL A 153 -10.48 6.82 -16.49
C VAL A 153 -10.00 6.39 -17.88
N CYS A 154 -9.51 5.17 -18.00
CA CYS A 154 -9.13 4.59 -19.28
C CYS A 154 -10.35 4.44 -20.21
N PRO A 155 -10.25 4.79 -21.52
CA PRO A 155 -11.39 4.77 -22.45
C PRO A 155 -12.07 3.40 -22.59
N LEU A 156 -11.35 2.32 -22.27
CA LEU A 156 -11.86 0.96 -22.32
C LEU A 156 -12.46 0.50 -20.99
N GLY A 157 -12.26 1.27 -19.89
CA GLY A 157 -12.64 0.85 -18.55
C GLY A 157 -11.90 -0.41 -18.04
N LEU A 158 -10.76 -0.75 -18.65
CA LEU A 158 -10.03 -2.01 -18.39
C LEU A 158 -8.65 -1.80 -17.79
N THR A 159 -7.94 -0.76 -18.23
CA THR A 159 -6.59 -0.49 -17.74
C THR A 159 -6.65 0.10 -16.34
N PRO A 160 -6.00 -0.52 -15.35
CA PRO A 160 -5.92 0.06 -14.00
C PRO A 160 -5.26 1.45 -14.04
N THR A 161 -6.03 2.44 -13.69
CA THR A 161 -5.69 3.87 -13.61
C THR A 161 -6.18 4.41 -12.28
N THR A 162 -7.45 4.75 -12.18
CA THR A 162 -8.10 5.27 -10.96
C THR A 162 -7.98 4.30 -9.77
N SER A 163 -8.15 3.01 -10.02
CA SER A 163 -7.97 1.99 -8.96
C SER A 163 -6.55 1.99 -8.38
N THR A 164 -5.53 2.14 -9.22
CA THR A 164 -4.14 2.18 -8.74
C THR A 164 -3.81 3.50 -8.04
N THR A 165 -4.36 4.61 -8.50
CA THR A 165 -4.24 5.92 -7.84
C THR A 165 -4.81 5.87 -6.42
N THR A 166 -6.03 5.38 -6.26
CA THR A 166 -6.68 5.26 -4.93
C THR A 166 -5.95 4.29 -4.01
N MET A 167 -5.44 3.15 -4.51
CA MET A 167 -4.61 2.21 -3.74
C MET A 167 -3.31 2.87 -3.24
N THR A 168 -2.67 3.68 -4.09
CA THR A 168 -1.45 4.42 -3.70
C THR A 168 -1.76 5.39 -2.55
N VAL A 169 -2.83 6.18 -2.66
CA VAL A 169 -3.23 7.13 -1.62
C VAL A 169 -3.55 6.42 -0.30
N ILE A 170 -4.23 5.27 -0.34
CA ILE A 170 -4.46 4.46 0.87
C ILE A 170 -3.13 4.02 1.50
N GLY A 171 -2.17 3.59 0.69
CA GLY A 171 -0.82 3.27 1.13
C GLY A 171 -0.13 4.45 1.84
N ASP A 172 -0.20 5.65 1.24
CA ASP A 172 0.36 6.88 1.83
C ASP A 172 -0.31 7.23 3.17
N VAL A 173 -1.63 7.06 3.26
CA VAL A 173 -2.38 7.26 4.52
C VAL A 173 -1.87 6.33 5.61
N LEU A 174 -1.65 5.05 5.31
CA LEU A 174 -1.09 4.09 6.28
C LEU A 174 0.33 4.48 6.70
N VAL A 175 1.22 4.74 5.72
CA VAL A 175 2.62 5.13 6.00
C VAL A 175 2.68 6.33 6.92
N VAL A 176 1.96 7.42 6.58
CA VAL A 176 2.01 8.67 7.35
C VAL A 176 1.47 8.48 8.78
N ASN A 177 0.40 7.68 8.95
CA ASN A 177 -0.15 7.44 10.29
C ASN A 177 0.73 6.50 11.13
N VAL A 178 1.37 5.50 10.54
CA VAL A 178 2.37 4.67 11.24
C VAL A 178 3.61 5.50 11.61
N MET A 179 4.11 6.39 10.73
CA MET A 179 5.18 7.33 11.09
C MET A 179 4.82 8.17 12.32
N LYS A 180 3.59 8.70 12.37
CA LYS A 180 3.11 9.48 13.54
C LYS A 180 3.02 8.61 14.79
N ALA A 181 2.47 7.41 14.68
CA ALA A 181 2.29 6.48 15.79
C ALA A 181 3.62 5.97 16.35
N SER A 182 4.62 5.73 15.50
CA SER A 182 5.95 5.29 15.90
C SER A 182 6.87 6.42 16.39
N GLY A 183 6.46 7.68 16.25
CA GLY A 183 7.29 8.83 16.58
C GLY A 183 8.51 9.01 15.66
N PHE A 184 8.42 8.58 14.40
CA PHE A 184 9.49 8.66 13.41
C PHE A 184 9.91 10.13 13.16
N THR A 185 11.20 10.42 13.32
CA THR A 185 11.77 11.77 13.33
C THR A 185 12.55 12.10 12.05
N VAL A 186 12.90 13.39 11.89
CA VAL A 186 13.83 13.86 10.83
C VAL A 186 15.20 13.19 11.00
N HIS A 187 15.65 12.98 12.24
CA HIS A 187 16.88 12.25 12.53
C HIS A 187 16.83 10.80 12.00
N ASP A 188 15.75 10.09 12.30
CA ASP A 188 15.54 8.73 11.81
C ASP A 188 15.53 8.65 10.26
N TYR A 189 14.94 9.68 9.64
CA TYR A 189 14.94 9.80 8.18
C TYR A 189 16.35 10.02 7.63
N ALA A 190 17.13 10.92 8.22
CA ALA A 190 18.51 11.22 7.83
C ALA A 190 19.43 9.99 7.92
N LEU A 191 19.22 9.14 8.93
CA LEU A 191 19.97 7.87 9.09
C LEU A 191 19.68 6.85 7.99
N ARG A 192 18.56 6.95 7.26
CA ARG A 192 18.14 6.01 6.21
C ARG A 192 18.35 6.56 4.80
N HIS A 193 18.51 7.89 4.65
CA HIS A 193 18.62 8.55 3.35
C HIS A 193 19.96 9.26 3.19
N HIS A 194 20.97 8.55 2.67
CA HIS A 194 22.34 9.07 2.54
C HIS A 194 22.60 9.78 1.22
N GLY A 195 21.79 9.59 0.18
CA GLY A 195 21.98 10.12 -1.16
C GLY A 195 20.92 11.16 -1.57
N GLY A 196 21.25 11.94 -2.61
CA GLY A 196 20.31 12.82 -3.29
C GLY A 196 19.86 14.06 -2.48
N TYR A 197 18.88 14.76 -3.03
CA TYR A 197 18.34 16.00 -2.45
C TYR A 197 17.72 15.77 -1.06
N LEU A 198 16.88 14.73 -0.91
CA LEU A 198 16.18 14.45 0.35
C LEU A 198 17.15 14.09 1.48
N GLY A 199 18.17 13.29 1.19
CA GLY A 199 19.20 12.96 2.18
C GLY A 199 20.01 14.18 2.63
N ASN A 200 20.31 15.11 1.73
CA ASN A 200 20.98 16.36 2.08
C ASN A 200 20.07 17.26 2.92
N LYS A 201 18.81 17.41 2.51
CA LYS A 201 17.83 18.22 3.22
C LYS A 201 17.57 17.68 4.63
N SER A 202 17.36 16.39 4.80
CA SER A 202 17.07 15.80 6.12
C SER A 202 18.23 16.00 7.11
N ARG A 203 19.48 15.85 6.66
CA ARG A 203 20.66 16.13 7.51
C ARG A 203 20.78 17.60 7.89
N HIS A 204 20.41 18.52 7.00
CA HIS A 204 20.39 19.96 7.32
C HIS A 204 19.29 20.27 8.34
N ASP A 205 18.08 19.72 8.13
CA ASP A 205 16.94 19.95 9.01
C ASP A 205 17.17 19.31 10.40
N ASP A 206 17.82 18.14 10.47
CA ASP A 206 18.20 17.46 11.73
C ASP A 206 19.18 18.27 12.58
N GLN A 207 20.08 19.05 11.94
CA GLN A 207 21.06 19.91 12.62
C GLN A 207 20.50 21.29 13.00
N THR A 208 19.29 21.63 12.55
CA THR A 208 18.67 22.93 12.80
C THR A 208 17.73 22.81 14.01
N PRO A 209 17.95 23.53 15.13
CA PRO A 209 17.03 23.49 16.28
C PRO A 209 15.65 23.97 15.86
N HIS A 210 14.65 23.14 16.04
CA HIS A 210 13.25 23.58 15.92
C HIS A 210 12.96 24.59 17.04
N LYS A 211 12.69 25.85 16.63
CA LYS A 211 12.27 26.92 17.54
C LYS A 211 10.83 26.75 17.99
#